data_49fbdf863fe3220e349dac1e39f16c1d
#
_entry.id   49fbdf863fe3220e349dac1e39f16c1d
#
_cell.length_a   1.000
_cell.length_b   1.000
_cell.length_c   1.000
_cell.angle_alpha   90.00
_cell.angle_beta   90.00
_cell.angle_gamma   90.00
#
_symmetry.space_group_name_H-M   'P 1'
#
loop_
_entity.id
_entity.type
_entity.pdbx_description
1 polymer ?
#
loop_
_entity_poly.entity_id
_entity_poly.type
_entity_poly.pdbx_seq_one_letter_code
_entity_poly.pdbx_strand_id
1 'polypeptide(L)'
;MKSNVEKFDEITGHIFAHLYLNFPVEMNFDYSRWGCEVDEDYWSDPNSDESRRKQRERDIIDATFRFLERSGYIIYTPTNGGYMNVTLTEKALLSLKRHPDSLTGSKTFGDVIAEAFKAGAQEKMKGAVGTVMTMAFSSITGGSL
;
A
#
# COMPACT_ATOMS: atom_id res chain seq x y z
N MET A 1 10.03 -17.86 2.14
CA MET A 1 8.73 -17.48 1.55
C MET A 1 8.09 -16.37 2.37
N LYS A 2 7.61 -15.34 1.71
CA LYS A 2 6.96 -14.22 2.40
C LYS A 2 5.58 -14.62 2.92
N SER A 3 5.27 -14.18 4.13
CA SER A 3 3.93 -14.34 4.67
C SER A 3 2.96 -13.36 4.01
N ASN A 4 1.67 -13.59 4.19
CA ASN A 4 0.66 -12.66 3.69
C ASN A 4 0.78 -11.29 4.35
N VAL A 5 1.16 -11.24 5.62
CA VAL A 5 1.37 -9.96 6.33
C VAL A 5 2.52 -9.17 5.70
N GLU A 6 3.62 -9.85 5.36
CA GLU A 6 4.74 -9.20 4.67
C GLU A 6 4.33 -8.67 3.30
N LYS A 7 3.54 -9.44 2.55
CA LYS A 7 3.02 -9.00 1.25
C LYS A 7 2.10 -7.80 1.41
N PHE A 8 1.25 -7.82 2.42
CA PHE A 8 0.40 -6.67 2.76
C PHE A 8 1.23 -5.41 3.02
N ASP A 9 2.29 -5.52 3.81
CA ASP A 9 3.15 -4.39 4.12
C ASP A 9 3.84 -3.85 2.86
N GLU A 10 4.30 -4.73 1.98
CA GLU A 10 4.95 -4.33 0.73
C GLU A 10 3.97 -3.61 -0.21
N ILE A 11 2.77 -4.15 -0.36
CA ILE A 11 1.73 -3.54 -1.20
C ILE A 11 1.33 -2.18 -0.63
N THR A 12 1.12 -2.12 0.68
CA THR A 12 0.76 -0.88 1.36
C THR A 12 1.84 0.19 1.19
N GLY A 13 3.11 -0.20 1.32
CA GLY A 13 4.23 0.71 1.10
C GLY A 13 4.26 1.25 -0.33
N HIS A 14 4.02 0.40 -1.31
CA HIS A 14 3.93 0.81 -2.71
C HIS A 14 2.80 1.84 -2.91
N ILE A 15 1.63 1.55 -2.37
CA ILE A 15 0.47 2.44 -2.48
C ILE A 15 0.76 3.78 -1.81
N PHE A 16 1.23 3.75 -0.57
CA PHE A 16 1.52 4.97 0.20
C PHE A 16 2.61 5.82 -0.47
N ALA A 17 3.67 5.19 -0.99
CA ALA A 17 4.74 5.91 -1.66
C ALA A 17 4.20 6.71 -2.85
N HIS A 18 3.42 6.08 -3.70
CA HIS A 18 2.86 6.73 -4.88
C HIS A 18 1.85 7.80 -4.52
N LEU A 19 0.95 7.52 -3.57
CA LEU A 19 -0.09 8.47 -3.19
C LEU A 19 0.49 9.68 -2.47
N TYR A 20 1.51 9.48 -1.65
CA TYR A 20 2.15 10.59 -0.94
C TYR A 20 2.89 11.51 -1.89
N LEU A 21 3.66 10.94 -2.83
CA LEU A 21 4.43 11.72 -3.81
C LEU A 21 3.54 12.52 -4.76
N ASN A 22 2.34 12.06 -5.02
CA ASN A 22 1.45 12.69 -5.98
C ASN A 22 0.29 13.45 -5.33
N PHE A 23 0.19 13.40 -4.01
CA PHE A 23 -0.91 14.04 -3.30
C PHE A 23 -1.00 15.53 -3.66
N PRO A 24 -2.17 16.09 -3.89
CA PRO A 24 -3.52 15.50 -3.77
C PRO A 24 -4.07 14.90 -5.07
N VAL A 25 -3.25 14.69 -6.08
CA VAL A 25 -3.67 14.14 -7.36
C VAL A 25 -3.99 12.66 -7.19
N GLU A 26 -5.18 12.26 -7.60
CA GLU A 26 -5.63 10.88 -7.56
C GLU A 26 -4.86 10.03 -8.57
N MET A 27 -4.66 8.76 -8.24
CA MET A 27 -3.92 7.84 -9.08
C MET A 27 -4.73 6.58 -9.37
N ASN A 28 -4.41 5.95 -10.48
CA ASN A 28 -5.00 4.67 -10.86
C ASN A 28 -3.98 3.56 -10.66
N PHE A 29 -4.44 2.43 -10.17
CA PHE A 29 -3.61 1.24 -9.96
C PHE A 29 -4.26 0.05 -10.65
N ASP A 30 -3.43 -0.78 -11.28
CA ASP A 30 -3.88 -2.07 -11.81
C ASP A 30 -2.89 -3.15 -11.39
N TYR A 31 -3.22 -4.41 -11.68
CA TYR A 31 -2.40 -5.53 -11.24
C TYR A 31 -1.03 -5.60 -11.90
N SER A 32 -0.82 -4.91 -13.02
CA SER A 32 0.47 -4.90 -13.71
C SER A 32 1.57 -4.29 -12.86
N ARG A 33 1.22 -3.41 -11.93
CA ARG A 33 2.19 -2.81 -11.02
C ARG A 33 2.89 -3.85 -10.15
N TRP A 34 2.23 -5.00 -9.94
CA TRP A 34 2.76 -6.10 -9.13
C TRP A 34 3.05 -7.34 -9.98
N GLY A 35 3.01 -7.22 -11.31
CA GLY A 35 3.34 -8.30 -12.23
C GLY A 35 2.36 -9.46 -12.23
N CYS A 36 1.10 -9.22 -11.87
CA CYS A 36 0.11 -10.29 -11.76
C CYS A 36 -1.19 -9.98 -12.52
N GLU A 37 -1.09 -9.21 -13.59
CA GLU A 37 -2.22 -8.94 -14.48
C GLU A 37 -2.77 -10.23 -15.09
N VAL A 38 -4.05 -10.20 -15.47
CA VAL A 38 -4.68 -11.28 -16.24
C VAL A 38 -4.18 -11.16 -17.67
N ASP A 39 -3.45 -12.15 -18.14
CA ASP A 39 -2.83 -12.16 -19.48
C ASP A 39 -3.32 -13.34 -20.32
N GLU A 40 -2.75 -13.50 -21.51
CA GLU A 40 -3.12 -14.58 -22.42
C GLU A 40 -2.89 -15.97 -21.80
N ASP A 41 -1.85 -16.12 -20.99
CA ASP A 41 -1.54 -17.40 -20.33
C ASP A 41 -2.66 -17.80 -19.39
N TYR A 42 -3.30 -16.85 -18.70
CA TYR A 42 -4.46 -17.13 -17.87
C TYR A 42 -5.61 -17.70 -18.70
N TRP A 43 -5.91 -17.09 -19.84
CA TRP A 43 -7.00 -17.53 -20.69
C TRP A 43 -6.72 -18.88 -21.34
N SER A 44 -5.45 -19.17 -21.65
CA SER A 44 -5.04 -20.44 -22.25
C SER A 44 -5.06 -21.58 -21.25
N ASP A 45 -4.59 -21.34 -20.01
CA ASP A 45 -4.52 -22.35 -18.96
C ASP A 45 -4.71 -21.69 -17.58
N PRO A 46 -5.96 -21.42 -17.18
CA PRO A 46 -6.25 -20.76 -15.91
C PRO A 46 -5.89 -21.62 -14.69
N ASN A 47 -5.64 -22.91 -14.88
CA ASN A 47 -5.31 -23.82 -13.79
C ASN A 47 -3.82 -24.14 -13.71
N SER A 48 -2.98 -23.51 -14.51
CA SER A 48 -1.53 -23.68 -14.41
C SER A 48 -1.03 -23.15 -13.06
N ASP A 49 0.12 -23.63 -12.62
CA ASP A 49 0.72 -23.18 -11.36
C ASP A 49 0.97 -21.66 -11.39
N GLU A 50 1.41 -21.15 -12.53
CA GLU A 50 1.67 -19.71 -12.70
C GLU A 50 0.37 -18.90 -12.63
N SER A 51 -0.69 -19.36 -13.30
CA SER A 51 -1.99 -18.67 -13.25
C SER A 51 -2.57 -18.66 -11.84
N ARG A 52 -2.43 -19.77 -11.11
CA ARG A 52 -2.88 -19.85 -9.72
C ARG A 52 -2.07 -18.96 -8.81
N ARG A 53 -0.75 -18.88 -9.03
CA ARG A 53 0.12 -18.00 -8.25
C ARG A 53 -0.28 -16.53 -8.44
N LYS A 54 -0.50 -16.12 -9.68
CA LYS A 54 -0.93 -14.76 -9.98
C LYS A 54 -2.30 -14.46 -9.38
N GLN A 55 -3.21 -15.43 -9.39
CA GLN A 55 -4.53 -15.25 -8.79
C GLN A 55 -4.41 -15.03 -7.27
N ARG A 56 -3.57 -15.80 -6.59
CA ARG A 56 -3.35 -15.59 -5.15
C ARG A 56 -2.77 -14.21 -4.86
N GLU A 57 -1.85 -13.73 -5.72
CA GLU A 57 -1.29 -12.39 -5.57
C GLU A 57 -2.36 -11.32 -5.77
N ARG A 58 -3.22 -11.46 -6.77
CA ARG A 58 -4.34 -10.54 -6.99
C ARG A 58 -5.28 -10.52 -5.80
N ASP A 59 -5.56 -11.68 -5.22
CA ASP A 59 -6.44 -11.76 -4.04
C ASP A 59 -5.88 -10.96 -2.87
N ILE A 60 -4.57 -11.02 -2.66
CA ILE A 60 -3.90 -10.26 -1.59
C ILE A 60 -3.95 -8.75 -1.90
N ILE A 61 -3.73 -8.37 -3.14
CA ILE A 61 -3.83 -6.96 -3.56
C ILE A 61 -5.25 -6.44 -3.30
N ASP A 62 -6.26 -7.18 -3.73
CA ASP A 62 -7.66 -6.78 -3.52
C ASP A 62 -8.00 -6.65 -2.05
N ALA A 63 -7.57 -7.63 -1.26
CA ALA A 63 -7.81 -7.60 0.19
C ALA A 63 -7.08 -6.44 0.85
N THR A 64 -5.89 -6.09 0.37
CA THR A 64 -5.13 -4.95 0.88
C THR A 64 -5.85 -3.64 0.61
N PHE A 65 -6.32 -3.41 -0.62
CA PHE A 65 -7.09 -2.21 -0.94
C PHE A 65 -8.34 -2.11 -0.09
N ARG A 66 -9.09 -3.20 0.05
CA ARG A 66 -10.30 -3.21 0.89
C ARG A 66 -9.99 -2.92 2.36
N PHE A 67 -8.91 -3.50 2.87
CA PHE A 67 -8.51 -3.25 4.26
C PHE A 67 -8.14 -1.79 4.47
N LEU A 68 -7.34 -1.22 3.58
CA LEU A 68 -6.91 0.18 3.71
C LEU A 68 -8.09 1.14 3.59
N GLU A 69 -9.07 0.84 2.74
CA GLU A 69 -10.27 1.65 2.63
C GLU A 69 -11.12 1.56 3.91
N ARG A 70 -11.39 0.35 4.38
CA ARG A 70 -12.19 0.15 5.60
C ARG A 70 -11.54 0.76 6.83
N SER A 71 -10.23 0.73 6.89
CA SER A 71 -9.45 1.29 8.00
C SER A 71 -9.28 2.81 7.88
N GLY A 72 -9.76 3.40 6.80
CA GLY A 72 -9.75 4.85 6.64
C GLY A 72 -8.41 5.43 6.18
N TYR A 73 -7.60 4.66 5.46
CA TYR A 73 -6.32 5.17 4.93
C TYR A 73 -6.41 5.67 3.50
N ILE A 74 -7.27 5.05 2.68
CA ILE A 74 -7.42 5.44 1.28
C ILE A 74 -8.89 5.49 0.88
N ILE A 75 -9.15 6.20 -0.22
CA ILE A 75 -10.44 6.23 -0.90
C ILE A 75 -10.19 5.84 -2.34
N TYR A 76 -11.07 5.06 -2.94
CA TYR A 76 -10.95 4.68 -4.35
C TYR A 76 -12.28 4.22 -4.92
N THR A 77 -12.31 4.09 -6.27
CA THR A 77 -13.42 3.48 -7.00
C THR A 77 -12.92 2.16 -7.60
N PRO A 78 -13.51 1.01 -7.26
CA PRO A 78 -13.08 -0.26 -7.87
C PRO A 78 -13.50 -0.36 -9.33
N THR A 79 -12.68 -1.04 -10.13
CA THR A 79 -12.96 -1.32 -11.54
C THR A 79 -12.69 -2.79 -11.85
N ASN A 80 -12.97 -3.20 -13.09
CA ASN A 80 -12.77 -4.58 -13.54
C ASN A 80 -11.30 -4.95 -13.72
N GLY A 81 -10.35 -4.37 -13.22
CA GLY A 81 -8.95 -4.75 -13.38
C GLY A 81 -8.05 -3.91 -12.53
N GLY A 82 -8.65 -3.19 -11.58
CA GLY A 82 -7.84 -2.35 -10.73
C GLY A 82 -8.67 -1.35 -9.93
N TYR A 83 -8.05 -0.22 -9.65
CA TYR A 83 -8.59 0.79 -8.76
C TYR A 83 -8.36 2.18 -9.35
N MET A 84 -9.42 2.98 -9.43
CA MET A 84 -9.36 4.33 -9.99
C MET A 84 -9.54 5.37 -8.90
N ASN A 85 -8.99 6.55 -9.17
CA ASN A 85 -9.18 7.72 -8.31
C ASN A 85 -8.74 7.47 -6.87
N VAL A 86 -7.62 6.76 -6.71
CA VAL A 86 -7.09 6.41 -5.40
C VAL A 86 -6.39 7.61 -4.80
N THR A 87 -6.71 7.92 -3.56
CA THR A 87 -6.06 9.02 -2.83
C THR A 87 -6.01 8.69 -1.34
N LEU A 88 -5.09 9.37 -0.64
CA LEU A 88 -4.99 9.27 0.81
C LEU A 88 -6.16 10.01 1.47
N THR A 89 -6.62 9.48 2.59
CA THR A 89 -7.52 10.23 3.47
C THR A 89 -6.73 11.25 4.27
N GLU A 90 -7.43 12.18 4.92
CA GLU A 90 -6.79 13.12 5.83
C GLU A 90 -6.01 12.41 6.94
N LYS A 91 -6.61 11.38 7.52
CA LYS A 91 -5.96 10.57 8.55
C LYS A 91 -4.62 10.00 8.09
N ALA A 92 -4.62 9.40 6.90
CA ALA A 92 -3.40 8.82 6.34
C ALA A 92 -2.36 9.90 6.03
N LEU A 93 -2.78 11.00 5.42
CA LEU A 93 -1.89 12.10 5.10
C LEU A 93 -1.22 12.65 6.36
N LEU A 94 -1.99 12.90 7.40
CA LEU A 94 -1.47 13.44 8.65
C LEU A 94 -0.48 12.48 9.30
N SER A 95 -0.76 11.17 9.25
CA SER A 95 0.16 10.16 9.78
C SER A 95 1.47 10.13 8.99
N LEU A 96 1.38 10.23 7.66
CA LEU A 96 2.57 10.21 6.79
C LEU A 96 3.39 11.49 6.89
N LYS A 97 2.77 12.60 7.26
CA LYS A 97 3.48 13.87 7.45
C LYS A 97 4.23 13.96 8.77
N ARG A 98 4.03 13.03 9.69
CA ARG A 98 4.76 13.00 10.96
C ARG A 98 6.23 12.64 10.73
N HIS A 99 7.06 13.09 11.66
CA HIS A 99 8.50 12.84 11.60
C HIS A 99 8.87 11.69 12.52
N PRO A 100 9.69 10.73 12.04
CA PRO A 100 10.22 9.69 12.92
C PRO A 100 11.08 10.30 14.03
N ASP A 101 10.90 9.84 15.25
CA ASP A 101 11.67 10.32 16.40
C ASP A 101 13.17 10.06 16.27
N SER A 102 13.53 9.00 15.54
CA SER A 102 14.92 8.60 15.35
C SER A 102 15.66 9.40 14.30
N LEU A 103 14.97 10.30 13.58
CA LEU A 103 15.58 11.10 12.52
C LEU A 103 15.63 12.56 12.92
N THR A 104 16.81 13.13 12.78
CA THR A 104 16.97 14.57 12.90
C THR A 104 16.75 15.19 11.51
N GLY A 105 15.99 16.28 11.45
CA GLY A 105 15.74 16.97 10.20
C GLY A 105 14.29 16.93 9.77
N SER A 106 14.05 17.19 8.50
CA SER A 106 12.72 17.47 7.97
C SER A 106 12.04 16.28 7.29
N LYS A 107 12.62 15.08 7.33
CA LYS A 107 12.04 13.91 6.68
C LYS A 107 10.83 13.41 7.43
N THR A 108 9.75 13.16 6.68
CA THR A 108 8.51 12.59 7.22
C THR A 108 8.50 11.08 7.00
N PHE A 109 7.54 10.39 7.62
CA PHE A 109 7.33 8.96 7.32
C PHE A 109 7.02 8.74 5.84
N GLY A 110 6.25 9.64 5.22
CA GLY A 110 5.97 9.56 3.79
C GLY A 110 7.25 9.63 2.96
N ASP A 111 8.17 10.54 3.32
CA ASP A 111 9.47 10.64 2.67
C ASP A 111 10.28 9.36 2.83
N VAL A 112 10.32 8.80 4.03
CA VAL A 112 11.05 7.56 4.32
C VAL A 112 10.50 6.41 3.48
N ILE A 113 9.17 6.26 3.43
CA ILE A 113 8.51 5.21 2.64
C ILE A 113 8.82 5.40 1.14
N ALA A 114 8.69 6.62 0.64
CA ALA A 114 8.93 6.91 -0.78
C ALA A 114 10.39 6.66 -1.17
N GLU A 115 11.32 7.09 -0.36
CA GLU A 115 12.75 6.87 -0.62
C GLU A 115 13.11 5.38 -0.56
N ALA A 116 12.59 4.67 0.44
CA ALA A 116 12.83 3.24 0.58
C ALA A 116 12.23 2.47 -0.60
N PHE A 117 11.05 2.87 -1.05
CA PHE A 117 10.41 2.27 -2.22
C PHE A 117 11.29 2.45 -3.46
N LYS A 118 11.75 3.66 -3.72
CA LYS A 118 12.61 3.97 -4.90
C LYS A 118 13.93 3.21 -4.84
N ALA A 119 14.48 3.03 -3.65
CA ALA A 119 15.77 2.35 -3.45
C ALA A 119 15.62 0.81 -3.41
N GLY A 120 14.41 0.28 -3.44
CA GLY A 120 14.18 -1.15 -3.28
C GLY A 120 14.47 -1.67 -1.87
N ALA A 121 14.49 -0.79 -0.87
CA ALA A 121 14.79 -1.13 0.53
C ALA A 121 13.53 -1.63 1.22
N GLN A 122 13.12 -2.87 0.92
CA GLN A 122 11.84 -3.45 1.35
C GLN A 122 11.68 -3.49 2.86
N GLU A 123 12.72 -3.90 3.59
CA GLU A 123 12.62 -4.02 5.05
C GLU A 123 12.41 -2.65 5.72
N LYS A 124 13.11 -1.64 5.24
CA LYS A 124 12.97 -0.27 5.75
C LYS A 124 11.57 0.27 5.45
N MET A 125 11.08 0.01 4.24
CA MET A 125 9.73 0.43 3.82
C MET A 125 8.67 -0.23 4.70
N LYS A 126 8.76 -1.54 4.89
CA LYS A 126 7.79 -2.29 5.72
C LYS A 126 7.80 -1.81 7.17
N GLY A 127 8.98 -1.55 7.71
CA GLY A 127 9.10 -1.01 9.06
C GLY A 127 8.41 0.33 9.22
N ALA A 128 8.60 1.22 8.27
CA ALA A 128 7.96 2.54 8.29
C ALA A 128 6.44 2.44 8.15
N VAL A 129 5.96 1.55 7.28
CA VAL A 129 4.50 1.29 7.12
C VAL A 129 3.91 0.82 8.45
N GLY A 130 4.56 -0.15 9.11
CA GLY A 130 4.09 -0.67 10.39
C GLY A 130 4.01 0.42 11.45
N THR A 131 4.99 1.29 11.50
CA THR A 131 5.01 2.40 12.46
C THR A 131 3.87 3.38 12.18
N VAL A 132 3.65 3.73 10.92
CA VAL A 132 2.56 4.65 10.54
C VAL A 132 1.20 4.09 10.96
N MET A 133 0.96 2.82 10.70
CA MET A 133 -0.31 2.18 11.05
C MET A 133 -0.51 2.08 12.55
N THR A 134 0.54 1.79 13.30
CA THR A 134 0.49 1.76 14.77
C THR A 134 0.20 3.15 15.34
N MET A 135 0.83 4.18 14.82
CA MET A 135 0.60 5.57 15.26
C MET A 135 -0.83 6.01 15.00
N ALA A 136 -1.36 5.69 13.82
CA ALA A 136 -2.74 6.04 13.48
C ALA A 136 -3.73 5.39 14.43
N PHE A 137 -3.49 4.12 14.79
CA PHE A 137 -4.31 3.42 15.77
C PHE A 137 -4.19 4.08 17.15
N SER A 138 -2.99 4.38 17.59
CA SER A 138 -2.76 5.01 18.89
C SER A 138 -3.42 6.40 18.97
N SER A 139 -3.40 7.17 17.88
CA SER A 139 -4.05 8.47 17.84
C SER A 139 -5.56 8.37 17.99
N ILE A 140 -6.16 7.34 17.39
CA ILE A 140 -7.62 7.11 17.51
C ILE A 140 -7.98 6.71 18.94
N THR A 141 -7.24 5.78 19.54
CA THR A 141 -7.50 5.31 20.91
C THR A 141 -7.14 6.37 21.93
N GLY A 142 -6.03 7.09 21.73
CA GLY A 142 -5.61 8.17 22.63
C GLY A 142 -6.55 9.37 22.60
N GLY A 143 -7.15 9.67 21.44
CA GLY A 143 -8.08 10.77 21.29
C GLY A 143 -9.40 10.56 22.02
N SER A 144 -9.72 9.35 22.42
CA SER A 144 -10.93 9.04 23.17
C SER A 144 -10.76 9.17 24.69
N LEU A 145 -9.54 9.46 25.08
CA LEU A 145 -9.23 9.69 26.49
C LEU A 145 -9.27 11.18 26.81
#